data_374a7d1686e44331e7be8ebc248033d9
#
_entry.id   374a7d1686e44331e7be8ebc248033d9
#
_cell.length_a   1.000
_cell.length_b   1.000
_cell.length_c   1.000
_cell.angle_alpha   90.00
_cell.angle_beta   90.00
_cell.angle_gamma   90.00
#
_symmetry.space_group_name_H-M   'P 1'
#
loop_
_entity.id
_entity.type
_entity.pdbx_description
1 polymer ?
#
loop_
_entity_poly.entity_id
_entity_poly.type
_entity_poly.pdbx_seq_one_letter_code
_entity_poly.pdbx_strand_id
1 'polypeptide(L)'
;MQANSSVLTDAYKQSELQANSRMAIYSTASGITDRPEPMENLRANCAWSSGLDEVAVTLATGAPDAMIQAKEIDSCDLNCGQRGAYWLHGEVSLEPGQKKEWVILLDSNLDAAGITQRIEELDTQDGLKLVKDAIDSNTAELARLLASADAFQCGNDSISQIHHTANVLFNSMRGGVFINGYNLKGEHLQAHVKQASQRLYDLHETALSSLNGWLGYKECRKQIEELNDLDLLRLFLEYLPLTFSRRHGDPSRPWNKFVIKTHAPDGSPCMSYQGN
;
A
#
# COMPACT_ATOMS: atom_id res chain seq x y z
N MET A 1 22.88 12.12 17.54
CA MET A 1 22.02 11.92 18.74
C MET A 1 21.11 10.69 18.65
N GLN A 2 20.59 10.30 17.49
CA GLN A 2 19.78 9.07 17.37
C GLN A 2 20.57 7.76 17.48
N ALA A 3 21.87 7.75 17.17
CA ALA A 3 22.70 6.55 17.23
C ALA A 3 22.89 5.98 18.65
N ASN A 4 22.71 6.80 19.68
CA ASN A 4 22.95 6.40 21.08
C ASN A 4 21.68 6.30 21.92
N SER A 5 20.49 6.49 21.34
CA SER A 5 19.24 6.29 22.07
C SER A 5 18.75 4.86 21.84
N SER A 6 19.14 3.94 22.73
CA SER A 6 18.45 2.67 22.82
C SER A 6 17.03 2.93 23.33
N VAL A 7 16.03 2.54 22.53
CA VAL A 7 14.65 2.48 23.01
C VAL A 7 14.54 1.23 23.88
N LEU A 8 13.78 1.27 24.96
CA LEU A 8 13.56 0.11 25.85
C LEU A 8 13.19 -1.16 25.05
N THR A 9 12.48 -1.00 23.95
CA THR A 9 12.11 -2.09 23.04
C THR A 9 13.31 -2.76 22.36
N ASP A 10 14.44 -2.08 22.22
CA ASP A 10 15.63 -2.67 21.59
C ASP A 10 16.20 -3.82 22.43
N ALA A 11 16.01 -3.80 23.75
CA ALA A 11 16.45 -4.87 24.66
C ALA A 11 15.82 -6.24 24.33
N TYR A 12 14.68 -6.26 23.68
CA TYR A 12 13.95 -7.49 23.33
C TYR A 12 14.15 -7.93 21.88
N LYS A 13 14.89 -7.15 21.08
CA LYS A 13 15.14 -7.48 19.68
C LYS A 13 16.25 -8.49 19.54
N GLN A 14 16.03 -9.41 18.63
CA GLN A 14 17.02 -10.37 18.19
C GLN A 14 17.04 -10.39 16.67
N SER A 15 18.21 -10.46 16.08
CA SER A 15 18.40 -10.75 14.67
C SER A 15 19.45 -11.83 14.51
N GLU A 16 19.16 -12.81 13.68
CA GLU A 16 20.04 -13.94 13.41
C GLU A 16 20.12 -14.21 11.90
N LEU A 17 21.28 -14.58 11.42
CA LEU A 17 21.51 -15.04 10.08
C LEU A 17 21.32 -16.56 10.05
N GLN A 18 20.38 -17.03 9.24
CA GLN A 18 20.12 -18.46 9.11
C GLN A 18 21.33 -19.15 8.48
N ALA A 19 21.78 -20.21 9.13
CA ALA A 19 22.91 -21.00 8.65
C ALA A 19 22.67 -21.52 7.22
N ASN A 20 23.72 -21.45 6.40
CA ASN A 20 23.72 -21.88 5.00
C ASN A 20 22.73 -21.15 4.06
N SER A 21 22.14 -20.07 4.53
CA SER A 21 21.30 -19.18 3.71
C SER A 21 21.76 -17.73 3.86
N ARG A 22 21.25 -16.86 2.99
CA ARG A 22 21.46 -15.41 3.11
C ARG A 22 20.26 -14.73 3.78
N MET A 23 19.47 -15.49 4.52
CA MET A 23 18.29 -14.98 5.20
C MET A 23 18.62 -14.56 6.62
N ALA A 24 18.32 -13.33 6.95
CA ALA A 24 18.30 -12.82 8.32
C ALA A 24 16.87 -12.85 8.87
N ILE A 25 16.72 -13.27 10.11
CA ILE A 25 15.46 -13.36 10.83
C ILE A 25 15.48 -12.32 11.95
N TYR A 26 14.47 -11.47 12.02
CA TYR A 26 14.31 -10.42 13.02
C TYR A 26 13.08 -10.74 13.86
N SER A 27 13.30 -10.96 15.14
CA SER A 27 12.26 -11.30 16.09
C SER A 27 12.33 -10.45 17.36
N THR A 28 11.30 -10.54 18.18
CA THR A 28 11.32 -9.99 19.54
C THR A 28 11.29 -11.15 20.53
N ALA A 29 12.17 -11.10 21.53
CA ALA A 29 12.30 -12.18 22.53
C ALA A 29 11.14 -12.23 23.54
N SER A 30 10.34 -11.15 23.62
CA SER A 30 9.12 -11.12 24.44
C SER A 30 8.06 -10.23 23.82
N GLY A 31 6.79 -10.50 24.06
CA GLY A 31 5.69 -9.62 23.70
C GLY A 31 5.75 -8.32 24.50
N ILE A 32 5.71 -7.20 23.79
CA ILE A 32 5.66 -5.85 24.38
C ILE A 32 4.23 -5.35 24.29
N THR A 33 3.26 -6.10 24.79
CA THR A 33 1.85 -5.70 24.71
C THR A 33 1.19 -5.85 26.08
N ASP A 34 0.25 -4.97 26.36
CA ASP A 34 -0.64 -5.08 27.52
C ASP A 34 -1.68 -6.22 27.37
N ARG A 35 -1.55 -7.03 26.32
CA ARG A 35 -2.42 -8.19 26.08
C ARG A 35 -1.73 -9.47 26.53
N PRO A 36 -2.48 -10.43 27.08
CA PRO A 36 -1.92 -11.70 27.52
C PRO A 36 -1.48 -12.63 26.37
N GLU A 37 -1.66 -12.22 25.13
CA GLU A 37 -1.32 -13.01 23.95
C GLU A 37 0.03 -12.54 23.37
N PRO A 38 1.09 -13.36 23.44
CA PRO A 38 2.42 -13.00 22.96
C PRO A 38 2.53 -13.14 21.43
N MET A 39 1.69 -12.46 20.68
CA MET A 39 1.60 -12.63 19.22
C MET A 39 2.90 -12.21 18.52
N GLU A 40 3.61 -11.20 19.04
CA GLU A 40 4.88 -10.76 18.48
C GLU A 40 5.98 -11.82 18.55
N ASN A 41 5.94 -12.69 19.55
CA ASN A 41 6.93 -13.77 19.71
C ASN A 41 6.73 -14.92 18.70
N LEU A 42 5.56 -15.00 18.09
CA LEU A 42 5.21 -16.02 17.11
C LEU A 42 5.38 -15.55 15.66
N ARG A 43 5.83 -14.32 15.48
CA ARG A 43 6.00 -13.68 14.18
C ARG A 43 7.37 -13.04 14.08
N ALA A 44 7.96 -13.14 12.90
CA ALA A 44 9.23 -12.50 12.59
C ALA A 44 9.16 -11.75 11.26
N ASN A 45 10.12 -10.86 11.08
CA ASN A 45 10.41 -10.27 9.77
C ASN A 45 11.70 -10.91 9.26
N CYS A 46 11.80 -11.10 7.95
CA CYS A 46 12.99 -11.67 7.35
C CYS A 46 13.56 -10.74 6.29
N ALA A 47 14.88 -10.72 6.15
CA ALA A 47 15.57 -10.08 5.03
C ALA A 47 16.40 -11.14 4.31
N TRP A 48 16.39 -11.09 2.98
CA TRP A 48 17.20 -11.97 2.16
C TRP A 48 17.61 -11.29 0.85
N SER A 49 18.58 -11.86 0.18
CA SER A 49 19.09 -11.29 -1.07
C SER A 49 19.34 -12.36 -2.13
N SER A 50 19.21 -11.97 -3.38
CA SER A 50 19.52 -12.81 -4.54
C SER A 50 20.15 -12.00 -5.68
N GLY A 51 20.89 -12.67 -6.56
CA GLY A 51 21.51 -12.08 -7.74
C GLY A 51 22.97 -11.67 -7.60
N LEU A 52 23.55 -11.77 -6.38
CA LEU A 52 24.98 -11.61 -6.13
C LEU A 52 25.53 -12.88 -5.50
N ASP A 53 26.49 -13.53 -6.15
CA ASP A 53 26.98 -14.85 -5.75
C ASP A 53 28.13 -14.74 -4.74
N GLU A 54 29.03 -13.78 -4.92
CA GLU A 54 30.28 -13.63 -4.15
C GLU A 54 30.21 -12.46 -3.16
N VAL A 55 29.13 -12.39 -2.39
CA VAL A 55 28.99 -11.36 -1.34
C VAL A 55 28.73 -12.02 0.01
N ALA A 56 29.32 -11.45 1.03
CA ALA A 56 29.03 -11.81 2.42
C ALA A 56 27.85 -11.00 2.95
N VAL A 57 27.12 -11.60 3.89
CA VAL A 57 26.04 -10.94 4.65
C VAL A 57 26.54 -10.71 6.06
N THR A 58 26.27 -9.55 6.64
CA THR A 58 26.52 -9.27 8.05
C THR A 58 25.36 -8.52 8.69
N LEU A 59 25.08 -8.82 9.94
CA LEU A 59 24.10 -8.12 10.78
C LEU A 59 24.75 -7.02 11.63
N ALA A 60 26.05 -6.76 11.45
CA ALA A 60 26.78 -5.75 12.21
C ALA A 60 26.27 -4.35 11.89
N THR A 61 25.75 -3.65 12.88
CA THR A 61 25.22 -2.27 12.71
C THR A 61 26.31 -1.25 12.34
N GLY A 62 27.57 -1.53 12.67
CA GLY A 62 28.72 -0.69 12.34
C GLY A 62 29.33 -0.94 10.95
N ALA A 63 28.82 -1.87 10.15
CA ALA A 63 29.40 -2.22 8.84
C ALA A 63 29.60 -1.01 7.90
N PRO A 64 28.64 -0.07 7.76
CA PRO A 64 28.85 1.10 6.91
C PRO A 64 29.98 2.01 7.39
N ASP A 65 30.10 2.22 8.70
CA ASP A 65 31.15 3.06 9.27
C ASP A 65 32.52 2.41 9.09
N ALA A 66 32.62 1.08 9.24
CA ALA A 66 33.83 0.32 8.97
C ALA A 66 34.26 0.44 7.50
N MET A 67 33.30 0.31 6.57
CA MET A 67 33.54 0.47 5.14
C MET A 67 34.05 1.87 4.78
N ILE A 68 33.41 2.93 5.30
CA ILE A 68 33.81 4.32 5.07
C ILE A 68 35.23 4.58 5.59
N GLN A 69 35.60 3.94 6.69
CA GLN A 69 36.92 4.07 7.32
C GLN A 69 37.97 3.12 6.74
N ALA A 70 37.64 2.37 5.70
CA ALA A 70 38.48 1.33 5.10
C ALA A 70 38.97 0.31 6.14
N LYS A 71 38.14 -0.01 7.13
CA LYS A 71 38.39 -1.05 8.13
C LYS A 71 37.74 -2.35 7.70
N GLU A 72 38.20 -3.44 8.29
CA GLU A 72 37.58 -4.74 8.16
C GLU A 72 36.13 -4.69 8.66
N ILE A 73 35.22 -5.34 7.92
CA ILE A 73 33.81 -5.43 8.28
C ILE A 73 33.64 -6.68 9.14
N ASP A 74 33.16 -6.49 10.35
CA ASP A 74 32.89 -7.58 11.27
C ASP A 74 31.82 -8.53 10.71
N SER A 75 32.08 -9.83 10.76
CA SER A 75 31.05 -10.85 10.59
C SER A 75 30.19 -10.90 11.84
N CYS A 76 28.88 -10.74 11.65
CA CYS A 76 27.92 -10.79 12.75
C CYS A 76 26.70 -11.58 12.30
N ASP A 77 26.55 -12.78 12.84
CA ASP A 77 25.47 -13.70 12.50
C ASP A 77 24.36 -13.70 13.55
N LEU A 78 24.62 -13.17 14.74
CA LEU A 78 23.64 -13.03 15.81
C LEU A 78 23.81 -11.68 16.51
N ASN A 79 22.72 -10.97 16.63
CA ASN A 79 22.69 -9.67 17.31
C ASN A 79 21.47 -9.60 18.24
N CYS A 80 21.72 -9.33 19.52
CA CYS A 80 20.69 -9.25 20.57
C CYS A 80 20.73 -7.89 21.27
N GLY A 81 19.56 -7.36 21.61
CA GLY A 81 19.46 -6.10 22.35
C GLY A 81 19.80 -4.86 21.53
N GLN A 82 19.84 -4.98 20.22
CA GLN A 82 20.17 -3.90 19.28
C GLN A 82 19.18 -3.89 18.10
N ARG A 83 19.21 -2.80 17.36
CA ARG A 83 18.46 -2.73 16.09
C ARG A 83 19.09 -3.69 15.08
N GLY A 84 18.24 -4.37 14.33
CA GLY A 84 18.69 -5.23 13.25
C GLY A 84 19.30 -4.43 12.10
N ALA A 85 20.27 -5.05 11.44
CA ALA A 85 20.86 -4.57 10.19
C ALA A 85 20.94 -5.74 9.20
N TYR A 86 21.02 -5.44 7.91
CA TYR A 86 21.27 -6.40 6.86
C TYR A 86 22.17 -5.73 5.81
N TRP A 87 23.41 -6.19 5.76
CA TRP A 87 24.40 -5.62 4.84
C TRP A 87 24.98 -6.69 3.95
N LEU A 88 25.04 -6.36 2.65
CA LEU A 88 25.78 -7.12 1.67
C LEU A 88 27.10 -6.42 1.40
N HIS A 89 28.20 -7.14 1.49
CA HIS A 89 29.50 -6.61 1.12
C HIS A 89 30.28 -7.61 0.27
N GLY A 90 30.98 -7.12 -0.72
CA GLY A 90 31.73 -7.90 -1.68
C GLY A 90 32.17 -7.08 -2.87
N GLU A 91 32.84 -7.70 -3.80
CA GLU A 91 33.31 -7.08 -5.03
C GLU A 91 32.47 -7.52 -6.22
N VAL A 92 32.14 -6.59 -7.08
CA VAL A 92 31.41 -6.86 -8.33
C VAL A 92 32.22 -6.31 -9.49
N SER A 93 32.69 -7.19 -10.38
CA SER A 93 33.37 -6.80 -11.61
C SER A 93 32.38 -6.78 -12.78
N LEU A 94 32.42 -5.72 -13.57
CA LEU A 94 31.54 -5.54 -14.74
C LEU A 94 32.37 -5.21 -15.95
N GLU A 95 32.17 -5.94 -17.03
CA GLU A 95 32.71 -5.60 -18.34
C GLU A 95 31.93 -4.43 -19.00
N PRO A 96 32.52 -3.68 -19.93
CA PRO A 96 31.85 -2.60 -20.62
C PRO A 96 30.52 -3.03 -21.24
N GLY A 97 29.41 -2.40 -20.86
CA GLY A 97 28.04 -2.74 -21.29
C GLY A 97 27.37 -3.87 -20.54
N GLN A 98 28.08 -4.56 -19.65
CA GLN A 98 27.49 -5.59 -18.79
C GLN A 98 26.59 -4.98 -17.71
N LYS A 99 25.52 -5.69 -17.37
CA LYS A 99 24.61 -5.37 -16.26
C LYS A 99 24.57 -6.51 -15.25
N LYS A 100 24.51 -6.19 -13.98
CA LYS A 100 24.24 -7.13 -12.90
C LYS A 100 23.02 -6.63 -12.15
N GLU A 101 22.03 -7.49 -11.97
CA GLU A 101 20.82 -7.21 -11.18
C GLU A 101 20.88 -8.01 -9.88
N TRP A 102 20.48 -7.39 -8.81
CA TRP A 102 20.28 -8.06 -7.53
C TRP A 102 19.10 -7.44 -6.79
N VAL A 103 18.61 -8.16 -5.81
CA VAL A 103 17.50 -7.71 -4.96
C VAL A 103 17.82 -7.97 -3.51
N ILE A 104 17.32 -7.07 -2.66
CA ILE A 104 17.20 -7.28 -1.21
C ILE A 104 15.71 -7.18 -0.91
N LEU A 105 15.16 -8.22 -0.27
CA LEU A 105 13.75 -8.27 0.10
C LEU A 105 13.58 -8.29 1.60
N LEU A 106 12.42 -7.75 2.00
CA LEU A 106 11.94 -7.79 3.37
C LEU A 106 10.57 -8.48 3.35
N ASP A 107 10.50 -9.65 3.96
CA ASP A 107 9.24 -10.33 4.26
C ASP A 107 8.82 -9.99 5.69
N SER A 108 7.55 -9.68 5.90
CA SER A 108 7.03 -9.27 7.19
C SER A 108 5.98 -10.23 7.72
N ASN A 109 5.90 -10.32 9.05
CA ASN A 109 4.84 -11.04 9.74
C ASN A 109 4.78 -12.54 9.41
N LEU A 110 5.94 -13.18 9.22
CA LEU A 110 6.05 -14.62 8.99
C LEU A 110 5.98 -15.39 10.33
N ASP A 111 5.34 -16.54 10.30
CA ASP A 111 5.47 -17.55 11.36
C ASP A 111 6.59 -18.54 11.01
N ALA A 112 6.86 -19.48 11.91
CA ALA A 112 7.93 -20.46 11.72
C ALA A 112 7.73 -21.31 10.44
N ALA A 113 6.49 -21.64 10.08
CA ALA A 113 6.20 -22.39 8.85
C ALA A 113 6.51 -21.54 7.61
N GLY A 114 6.11 -20.26 7.62
CA GLY A 114 6.40 -19.33 6.52
C GLY A 114 7.90 -19.07 6.34
N ILE A 115 8.67 -19.01 7.43
CA ILE A 115 10.14 -18.90 7.38
C ILE A 115 10.74 -20.16 6.76
N THR A 116 10.36 -21.34 7.21
CA THR A 116 10.84 -22.62 6.66
C THR A 116 10.53 -22.72 5.17
N GLN A 117 9.30 -22.44 4.78
CA GLN A 117 8.91 -22.43 3.39
C GLN A 117 9.76 -21.47 2.55
N ARG A 118 10.03 -20.26 3.04
CA ARG A 118 10.87 -19.29 2.33
C ARG A 118 12.31 -19.78 2.16
N ILE A 119 12.86 -20.42 3.17
CA ILE A 119 14.21 -21.03 3.09
C ILE A 119 14.24 -22.10 1.98
N GLU A 120 13.27 -23.02 2.00
CA GLU A 120 13.16 -24.08 0.98
C GLU A 120 12.99 -23.53 -0.44
N GLU A 121 12.19 -22.47 -0.60
CA GLU A 121 12.01 -21.78 -1.87
C GLU A 121 13.33 -21.19 -2.39
N LEU A 122 14.11 -20.54 -1.51
CA LEU A 122 15.39 -19.92 -1.87
C LEU A 122 16.49 -20.96 -2.16
N ASP A 123 16.42 -22.12 -1.53
CA ASP A 123 17.37 -23.22 -1.79
C ASP A 123 17.10 -23.93 -3.13
N THR A 124 15.84 -23.93 -3.57
CA THR A 124 15.40 -24.70 -4.74
C THR A 124 15.15 -23.87 -5.99
N GLN A 125 15.01 -22.56 -5.86
CA GLN A 125 14.61 -21.67 -6.95
C GLN A 125 15.53 -20.45 -7.07
N ASP A 126 15.59 -19.89 -8.28
CA ASP A 126 16.25 -18.61 -8.51
C ASP A 126 15.45 -17.47 -7.82
N GLY A 127 16.04 -16.86 -6.80
CA GLY A 127 15.42 -15.80 -6.05
C GLY A 127 15.06 -14.56 -6.87
N LEU A 128 15.84 -14.21 -7.91
CA LEU A 128 15.47 -13.12 -8.82
C LEU A 128 14.21 -13.45 -9.62
N LYS A 129 14.09 -14.70 -10.07
CA LYS A 129 12.89 -15.15 -10.77
C LYS A 129 11.68 -15.14 -9.85
N LEU A 130 11.82 -15.65 -8.61
CA LEU A 130 10.76 -15.57 -7.60
C LEU A 130 10.23 -14.16 -7.41
N VAL A 131 11.13 -13.19 -7.33
CA VAL A 131 10.74 -11.77 -7.17
C VAL A 131 10.00 -11.25 -8.39
N LYS A 132 10.51 -11.52 -9.60
CA LYS A 132 9.86 -11.09 -10.84
C LYS A 132 8.45 -11.69 -10.97
N ASP A 133 8.33 -12.99 -10.74
CA ASP A 133 7.04 -13.69 -10.77
C ASP A 133 6.06 -13.13 -9.71
N ALA A 134 6.55 -12.80 -8.52
CA ALA A 134 5.75 -12.18 -7.46
C ALA A 134 5.29 -10.75 -7.81
N ILE A 135 6.15 -9.94 -8.44
CA ILE A 135 5.80 -8.59 -8.91
C ILE A 135 4.69 -8.67 -9.97
N ASP A 136 4.84 -9.57 -10.94
CA ASP A 136 3.86 -9.75 -12.01
C ASP A 136 2.52 -10.26 -11.45
N SER A 137 2.57 -11.23 -10.55
CA SER A 137 1.39 -11.75 -9.86
C SER A 137 0.68 -10.69 -9.01
N ASN A 138 1.44 -9.91 -8.24
CA ASN A 138 0.88 -8.82 -7.42
C ASN A 138 0.28 -7.71 -8.28
N THR A 139 0.90 -7.39 -9.41
CA THR A 139 0.38 -6.40 -10.35
C THR A 139 -0.95 -6.86 -10.95
N ALA A 140 -1.03 -8.13 -11.37
CA ALA A 140 -2.25 -8.72 -11.88
C ALA A 140 -3.36 -8.78 -10.81
N GLU A 141 -3.02 -9.14 -9.57
CA GLU A 141 -3.96 -9.16 -8.46
C GLU A 141 -4.46 -7.76 -8.11
N LEU A 142 -3.57 -6.76 -8.07
CA LEU A 142 -3.96 -5.37 -7.88
C LEU A 142 -4.93 -4.90 -8.96
N ALA A 143 -4.64 -5.21 -10.23
CA ALA A 143 -5.54 -4.89 -11.34
C ALA A 143 -6.90 -5.58 -11.17
N ARG A 144 -6.92 -6.84 -10.72
CA ARG A 144 -8.17 -7.58 -10.44
C ARG A 144 -8.97 -6.93 -9.31
N LEU A 145 -8.31 -6.52 -8.22
CA LEU A 145 -8.95 -5.83 -7.10
C LEU A 145 -9.52 -4.48 -7.53
N LEU A 146 -8.77 -3.70 -8.32
CA LEU A 146 -9.23 -2.43 -8.86
C LEU A 146 -10.41 -2.61 -9.81
N ALA A 147 -10.36 -3.62 -10.68
CA ALA A 147 -11.46 -3.94 -11.58
C ALA A 147 -12.74 -4.33 -10.80
N SER A 148 -12.60 -5.05 -9.68
CA SER A 148 -13.73 -5.39 -8.83
C SER A 148 -14.38 -4.17 -8.15
N ALA A 149 -13.62 -3.10 -7.98
CA ALA A 149 -14.08 -1.80 -7.47
C ALA A 149 -14.43 -0.80 -8.60
N ASP A 150 -14.59 -1.27 -9.83
CA ASP A 150 -14.96 -0.49 -11.01
C ASP A 150 -13.97 0.65 -11.34
N ALA A 151 -12.68 0.44 -11.08
CA ALA A 151 -11.63 1.44 -11.27
C ALA A 151 -11.32 1.74 -12.74
N PHE A 152 -11.53 0.77 -13.62
CA PHE A 152 -11.21 0.91 -15.03
C PHE A 152 -12.45 1.32 -15.83
N GLN A 153 -12.46 2.58 -16.22
CA GLN A 153 -13.53 3.18 -16.99
C GLN A 153 -13.08 3.39 -18.45
N CYS A 154 -13.97 3.15 -19.38
CA CYS A 154 -13.77 3.43 -20.80
C CYS A 154 -14.57 4.67 -21.18
N GLY A 155 -13.91 5.76 -21.42
CA GLY A 155 -14.51 7.04 -21.82
C GLY A 155 -13.65 7.75 -22.84
N ASN A 156 -14.07 8.93 -23.26
CA ASN A 156 -13.34 9.74 -24.22
C ASN A 156 -12.30 10.68 -23.57
N ASP A 157 -12.33 10.82 -22.24
CA ASP A 157 -11.41 11.67 -21.49
C ASP A 157 -10.46 10.82 -20.65
N SER A 158 -9.21 10.70 -21.13
CA SER A 158 -8.16 9.93 -20.47
C SER A 158 -7.76 10.52 -19.11
N ILE A 159 -7.87 11.83 -18.93
CA ILE A 159 -7.50 12.49 -17.67
C ILE A 159 -8.49 12.09 -16.57
N SER A 160 -9.79 12.16 -16.85
CA SER A 160 -10.83 11.73 -15.91
C SER A 160 -10.71 10.24 -15.57
N GLN A 161 -10.36 9.40 -16.55
CA GLN A 161 -10.13 7.97 -16.31
C GLN A 161 -8.97 7.73 -15.37
N ILE A 162 -7.84 8.41 -15.58
CA ILE A 162 -6.65 8.31 -14.71
C ILE A 162 -7.01 8.77 -13.29
N HIS A 163 -7.69 9.89 -13.14
CA HIS A 163 -8.12 10.40 -11.84
C HIS A 163 -9.07 9.44 -11.14
N HIS A 164 -10.01 8.84 -11.85
CA HIS A 164 -10.92 7.84 -11.31
C HIS A 164 -10.15 6.61 -10.82
N THR A 165 -9.28 6.05 -11.66
CA THR A 165 -8.46 4.89 -11.30
C THR A 165 -7.58 5.19 -10.08
N ALA A 166 -6.92 6.35 -10.07
CA ALA A 166 -6.08 6.77 -8.94
C ALA A 166 -6.89 6.92 -7.65
N ASN A 167 -8.10 7.47 -7.73
CA ASN A 167 -8.99 7.62 -6.58
C ASN A 167 -9.44 6.25 -6.04
N VAL A 168 -9.85 5.32 -6.91
CA VAL A 168 -10.22 3.96 -6.50
C VAL A 168 -9.04 3.23 -5.90
N LEU A 169 -7.85 3.32 -6.51
CA LEU A 169 -6.62 2.73 -5.99
C LEU A 169 -6.32 3.26 -4.58
N PHE A 170 -6.30 4.57 -4.41
CA PHE A 170 -6.00 5.20 -3.14
C PHE A 170 -6.97 4.75 -2.03
N ASN A 171 -8.27 4.74 -2.33
CA ASN A 171 -9.27 4.34 -1.35
C ASN A 171 -9.24 2.83 -1.06
N SER A 172 -8.99 1.99 -2.06
CA SER A 172 -8.85 0.54 -1.89
C SER A 172 -7.64 0.19 -1.03
N MET A 173 -6.50 0.85 -1.23
CA MET A 173 -5.30 0.70 -0.41
C MET A 173 -5.52 1.10 1.05
N ARG A 174 -6.46 1.99 1.33
CA ARG A 174 -6.86 2.41 2.68
C ARG A 174 -7.96 1.55 3.29
N GLY A 175 -8.33 0.46 2.63
CA GLY A 175 -9.39 -0.46 3.07
C GLY A 175 -10.79 0.05 2.78
N GLY A 176 -10.94 0.98 1.83
CA GLY A 176 -12.22 1.42 1.32
C GLY A 176 -12.89 0.34 0.49
N VAL A 177 -14.18 0.16 0.70
CA VAL A 177 -15.03 -0.73 -0.09
C VAL A 177 -16.31 0.00 -0.47
N PHE A 178 -16.90 -0.37 -1.60
CA PHE A 178 -18.19 0.20 -1.97
C PHE A 178 -19.24 -0.06 -0.88
N ILE A 179 -19.96 0.99 -0.53
CA ILE A 179 -21.01 0.91 0.47
C ILE A 179 -22.09 -0.07 0.01
N ASN A 180 -22.60 -0.89 0.94
CA ASN A 180 -23.72 -1.81 0.71
C ASN A 180 -23.59 -2.66 -0.57
N GLY A 181 -22.41 -3.19 -0.89
CA GLY A 181 -22.20 -4.10 -2.00
C GLY A 181 -22.53 -3.50 -3.37
N TYR A 182 -21.96 -2.34 -3.65
CA TYR A 182 -22.17 -1.57 -4.90
C TYR A 182 -23.56 -0.92 -5.03
N ASN A 183 -24.19 -0.61 -3.93
CA ASN A 183 -25.38 0.25 -3.94
C ASN A 183 -25.01 1.67 -3.49
N LEU A 184 -25.66 2.65 -4.07
CA LEU A 184 -25.51 4.05 -3.70
C LEU A 184 -26.88 4.66 -3.34
N LYS A 185 -26.86 5.73 -2.55
CA LYS A 185 -28.05 6.52 -2.29
C LYS A 185 -28.23 7.59 -3.36
N GLY A 186 -29.36 7.58 -4.08
CA GLY A 186 -29.64 8.55 -5.12
C GLY A 186 -29.59 9.98 -4.64
N GLU A 187 -30.10 10.27 -3.45
CA GLU A 187 -30.08 11.61 -2.86
C GLU A 187 -28.65 12.10 -2.58
N HIS A 188 -27.74 11.21 -2.23
CA HIS A 188 -26.32 11.58 -2.04
C HIS A 188 -25.64 11.89 -3.36
N LEU A 189 -25.94 11.13 -4.41
CA LEU A 189 -25.44 11.42 -5.76
C LEU A 189 -25.97 12.76 -6.27
N GLN A 190 -27.27 13.02 -6.09
CA GLN A 190 -27.88 14.32 -6.44
C GLN A 190 -27.19 15.48 -5.74
N ALA A 191 -26.94 15.34 -4.44
CA ALA A 191 -26.22 16.34 -3.65
C ALA A 191 -24.80 16.56 -4.16
N HIS A 192 -24.09 15.49 -4.51
CA HIS A 192 -22.75 15.55 -5.09
C HIS A 192 -22.75 16.32 -6.41
N VAL A 193 -23.63 15.97 -7.34
CA VAL A 193 -23.73 16.65 -8.63
C VAL A 193 -24.07 18.13 -8.44
N LYS A 194 -25.03 18.44 -7.58
CA LYS A 194 -25.45 19.80 -7.29
C LYS A 194 -24.31 20.64 -6.69
N GLN A 195 -23.53 20.06 -5.79
CA GLN A 195 -22.38 20.72 -5.18
C GLN A 195 -21.25 20.94 -6.18
N ALA A 196 -20.98 19.95 -7.05
CA ALA A 196 -19.93 20.04 -8.03
C ALA A 196 -20.27 20.95 -9.21
N SER A 197 -21.54 20.93 -9.66
CA SER A 197 -22.03 21.74 -10.77
C SER A 197 -23.55 21.98 -10.69
N GLN A 198 -23.92 23.15 -10.19
CA GLN A 198 -25.33 23.56 -10.15
C GLN A 198 -25.95 23.54 -11.56
N ARG A 199 -25.19 23.99 -12.58
CA ARG A 199 -25.63 23.97 -13.99
C ARG A 199 -26.03 22.58 -14.46
N LEU A 200 -25.22 21.57 -14.21
CA LEU A 200 -25.51 20.18 -14.59
C LEU A 200 -26.70 19.61 -13.81
N TYR A 201 -26.78 19.97 -12.53
CA TYR A 201 -27.93 19.57 -11.72
C TYR A 201 -29.24 20.13 -12.30
N ASP A 202 -29.29 21.43 -12.59
CA ASP A 202 -30.50 22.10 -13.14
C ASP A 202 -30.86 21.54 -14.53
N LEU A 203 -29.85 21.25 -15.36
CA LEU A 203 -30.04 20.69 -16.70
C LEU A 203 -30.66 19.30 -16.64
N HIS A 204 -30.29 18.49 -15.69
CA HIS A 204 -30.73 17.10 -15.55
C HIS A 204 -31.60 16.85 -14.31
N GLU A 205 -32.22 17.90 -13.76
CA GLU A 205 -32.98 17.85 -12.49
C GLU A 205 -34.04 16.73 -12.50
N THR A 206 -34.79 16.59 -13.60
CA THR A 206 -35.85 15.58 -13.69
C THR A 206 -35.29 14.17 -13.61
N ALA A 207 -34.21 13.89 -14.34
CA ALA A 207 -33.58 12.57 -14.36
C ALA A 207 -32.90 12.27 -12.99
N LEU A 208 -32.15 13.23 -12.45
CA LEU A 208 -31.49 13.08 -11.17
C LEU A 208 -32.50 12.91 -10.02
N SER A 209 -33.61 13.64 -10.03
CA SER A 209 -34.66 13.53 -9.02
C SER A 209 -35.41 12.19 -9.06
N SER A 210 -35.34 11.45 -10.17
CA SER A 210 -35.87 10.09 -10.25
C SER A 210 -35.01 9.07 -9.53
N LEU A 211 -33.73 9.38 -9.27
CA LEU A 211 -32.79 8.52 -8.57
C LEU A 211 -33.01 8.67 -7.05
N ASN A 212 -33.88 7.85 -6.47
CA ASN A 212 -34.25 7.92 -5.06
C ASN A 212 -33.93 6.61 -4.35
N GLY A 213 -33.57 6.71 -3.05
CA GLY A 213 -33.29 5.54 -2.22
C GLY A 213 -32.00 4.81 -2.62
N TRP A 214 -31.93 3.55 -2.31
CA TRP A 214 -30.78 2.70 -2.62
C TRP A 214 -30.89 2.16 -4.05
N LEU A 215 -29.89 2.45 -4.86
CA LEU A 215 -29.78 2.07 -6.27
C LEU A 215 -28.51 1.25 -6.49
N GLY A 216 -28.59 0.25 -7.36
CA GLY A 216 -27.40 -0.45 -7.84
C GLY A 216 -26.50 0.49 -8.65
N TYR A 217 -25.18 0.50 -8.36
CA TYR A 217 -24.23 1.35 -9.05
C TYR A 217 -24.29 1.19 -10.58
N LYS A 218 -24.33 -0.07 -11.08
CA LYS A 218 -24.38 -0.35 -12.51
C LYS A 218 -25.65 0.15 -13.17
N GLU A 219 -26.77 0.01 -12.48
CA GLU A 219 -28.07 0.49 -12.97
C GLU A 219 -28.09 2.01 -13.03
N CYS A 220 -27.62 2.68 -12.00
CA CYS A 220 -27.51 4.12 -11.95
C CYS A 220 -26.58 4.65 -13.06
N ARG A 221 -25.42 4.00 -13.25
CA ARG A 221 -24.50 4.33 -14.33
C ARG A 221 -25.17 4.27 -15.70
N LYS A 222 -25.91 3.20 -16.00
CA LYS A 222 -26.63 3.05 -17.26
C LYS A 222 -27.62 4.20 -17.50
N GLN A 223 -28.37 4.59 -16.48
CA GLN A 223 -29.31 5.72 -16.58
C GLN A 223 -28.58 7.04 -16.82
N ILE A 224 -27.42 7.27 -16.22
CA ILE A 224 -26.59 8.46 -16.48
C ILE A 224 -26.00 8.44 -17.90
N GLU A 225 -25.53 7.29 -18.39
CA GLU A 225 -25.01 7.13 -19.76
C GLU A 225 -26.09 7.41 -20.83
N GLU A 226 -27.33 7.03 -20.57
CA GLU A 226 -28.48 7.26 -21.48
C GLU A 226 -28.78 8.76 -21.65
N LEU A 227 -28.34 9.63 -20.71
CA LEU A 227 -28.51 11.08 -20.84
C LEU A 227 -27.52 11.72 -21.84
N ASN A 228 -26.51 10.98 -22.29
CA ASN A 228 -25.50 11.42 -23.27
C ASN A 228 -24.78 12.73 -22.90
N ASP A 229 -24.62 13.02 -21.61
CA ASP A 229 -23.85 14.16 -21.10
C ASP A 229 -22.57 13.67 -20.45
N LEU A 230 -21.42 13.94 -21.10
CA LEU A 230 -20.11 13.47 -20.66
C LEU A 230 -19.65 14.14 -19.35
N ASP A 231 -20.06 15.39 -19.11
CA ASP A 231 -19.73 16.08 -17.87
C ASP A 231 -20.48 15.50 -16.68
N LEU A 232 -21.77 15.15 -16.88
CA LEU A 232 -22.55 14.45 -15.85
C LEU A 232 -22.01 13.04 -15.60
N LEU A 233 -21.66 12.30 -16.65
CA LEU A 233 -21.05 10.98 -16.53
C LEU A 233 -19.72 11.07 -15.75
N ARG A 234 -18.90 12.07 -16.03
CA ARG A 234 -17.66 12.31 -15.29
C ARG A 234 -17.93 12.53 -13.80
N LEU A 235 -18.87 13.40 -13.44
CA LEU A 235 -19.22 13.63 -12.04
C LEU A 235 -19.74 12.37 -11.35
N PHE A 236 -20.51 11.55 -12.07
CA PHE A 236 -20.95 10.26 -11.56
C PHE A 236 -19.77 9.30 -11.30
N LEU A 237 -18.79 9.23 -12.23
CA LEU A 237 -17.62 8.39 -12.08
C LEU A 237 -16.67 8.87 -10.96
N GLU A 238 -16.66 10.17 -10.69
CA GLU A 238 -15.93 10.77 -9.56
C GLU A 238 -16.62 10.52 -8.21
N TYR A 239 -17.90 10.18 -8.21
CA TYR A 239 -18.67 9.86 -7.00
C TYR A 239 -18.42 8.41 -6.59
N LEU A 240 -17.61 8.21 -5.56
CA LEU A 240 -17.30 6.91 -4.98
C LEU A 240 -17.86 6.80 -3.56
N PRO A 241 -19.05 6.20 -3.39
CA PRO A 241 -19.63 6.00 -2.06
C PRO A 241 -18.95 4.83 -1.35
N LEU A 242 -17.75 5.07 -0.82
CA LEU A 242 -16.96 4.08 -0.12
C LEU A 242 -17.22 4.11 1.38
N THR A 243 -17.22 2.94 2.01
CA THR A 243 -17.07 2.79 3.45
C THR A 243 -15.65 2.38 3.78
N PHE A 244 -15.15 2.84 4.92
CA PHE A 244 -13.82 2.51 5.40
C PHE A 244 -13.89 1.52 6.55
N SER A 245 -12.88 0.65 6.63
CA SER A 245 -12.72 -0.22 7.78
C SER A 245 -12.50 0.61 9.05
N ARG A 246 -12.85 0.05 10.22
CA ARG A 246 -12.65 0.71 11.53
C ARG A 246 -11.22 1.21 11.75
N ARG A 247 -10.25 0.63 11.08
CA ARG A 247 -8.84 0.98 11.24
C ARG A 247 -8.47 2.28 10.51
N HIS A 248 -9.14 2.60 9.42
CA HIS A 248 -8.82 3.74 8.56
C HIS A 248 -9.93 4.79 8.48
N GLY A 249 -10.97 4.63 9.22
CA GLY A 249 -11.97 5.64 9.26
C GLY A 249 -13.37 5.12 9.37
N ASP A 250 -13.71 4.83 10.55
CA ASP A 250 -15.10 4.93 10.94
C ASP A 250 -15.61 6.31 10.51
N PRO A 251 -16.76 6.42 9.81
CA PRO A 251 -17.38 7.69 9.44
C PRO A 251 -17.56 8.67 10.61
N SER A 252 -17.50 8.17 11.84
CA SER A 252 -17.54 8.99 13.06
C SER A 252 -16.22 9.70 13.38
N ARG A 253 -15.11 9.36 12.75
CA ARG A 253 -13.80 9.97 13.02
C ARG A 253 -13.64 11.28 12.25
N PRO A 254 -13.25 12.40 12.93
CA PRO A 254 -13.21 13.73 12.31
C PRO A 254 -12.32 13.87 11.07
N TRP A 255 -11.23 13.12 11.00
CA TRP A 255 -10.29 13.25 9.88
C TRP A 255 -10.79 12.60 8.58
N ASN A 256 -11.83 11.77 8.64
CA ASN A 256 -12.53 11.26 7.45
C ASN A 256 -13.49 12.30 6.84
N LYS A 257 -13.75 13.36 7.56
CA LYS A 257 -14.60 14.48 7.14
C LYS A 257 -13.75 15.69 6.80
N PHE A 258 -12.56 15.47 6.29
CA PHE A 258 -11.67 16.56 5.93
C PHE A 258 -12.25 17.34 4.73
N VAL A 259 -12.55 18.60 4.95
CA VAL A 259 -13.04 19.52 3.92
C VAL A 259 -12.04 20.64 3.78
N ILE A 260 -11.43 20.78 2.60
CA ILE A 260 -10.61 21.95 2.28
C ILE A 260 -11.55 23.13 2.04
N LYS A 261 -11.53 24.09 2.94
CA LYS A 261 -12.34 25.32 2.85
C LYS A 261 -11.52 26.41 2.21
N THR A 262 -11.34 26.38 0.89
CA THR A 262 -10.89 27.54 0.12
C THR A 262 -12.13 28.25 -0.43
N HIS A 263 -12.19 29.57 -0.22
CA HIS A 263 -13.31 30.38 -0.70
C HIS A 263 -12.80 31.38 -1.73
N ALA A 264 -13.59 31.56 -2.77
CA ALA A 264 -13.40 32.65 -3.72
C ALA A 264 -13.71 34.00 -3.02
N PRO A 265 -13.30 35.15 -3.61
CA PRO A 265 -13.57 36.48 -3.05
C PRO A 265 -15.06 36.77 -2.81
N ASP A 266 -15.96 36.09 -3.50
CA ASP A 266 -17.41 36.18 -3.34
C ASP A 266 -17.97 35.27 -2.21
N GLY A 267 -17.08 34.57 -1.49
CA GLY A 267 -17.46 33.66 -0.41
C GLY A 267 -17.90 32.26 -0.87
N SER A 268 -17.94 31.98 -2.18
CA SER A 268 -18.24 30.65 -2.69
C SER A 268 -17.07 29.69 -2.46
N PRO A 269 -17.30 28.40 -2.18
CA PRO A 269 -16.22 27.45 -2.05
C PRO A 269 -15.53 27.22 -3.41
N CYS A 270 -14.22 27.49 -3.49
CA CYS A 270 -13.42 27.24 -4.70
C CYS A 270 -13.19 25.76 -4.93
N MET A 271 -13.10 24.98 -3.88
CA MET A 271 -12.88 23.54 -3.93
C MET A 271 -13.42 22.92 -2.67
N SER A 272 -14.25 21.91 -2.79
CA SER A 272 -14.59 21.02 -1.68
C SER A 272 -13.95 19.66 -1.97
N TYR A 273 -12.98 19.27 -1.14
CA TYR A 273 -12.41 17.93 -1.14
C TYR A 273 -12.91 17.25 0.13
N GLN A 274 -13.66 16.19 -0.03
CA GLN A 274 -13.89 15.25 1.06
C GLN A 274 -12.73 14.24 1.02
N GLY A 275 -11.68 14.54 1.76
CA GLY A 275 -10.58 13.63 1.93
C GLY A 275 -10.98 12.44 2.78
N ASN A 276 -10.54 11.29 2.40
CA ASN A 276 -10.62 10.06 3.17
C ASN A 276 -9.36 9.87 3.99
#